data_b4502fdec2e54100fa0261fb370a0866
#
_entry.id   b4502fdec2e54100fa0261fb370a0866
#
_cell.length_a   1.000
_cell.length_b   1.000
_cell.length_c   1.000
_cell.angle_alpha   90.00
_cell.angle_beta   90.00
_cell.angle_gamma   90.00
#
_symmetry.space_group_name_H-M   'P 1'
#
loop_
_entity.id
_entity.type
_entity.pdbx_description
1 polymer ?
#
loop_
_entity_poly.entity_id
_entity_poly.type
_entity_poly.pdbx_seq_one_letter_code
_entity_poly.pdbx_strand_id
1 'polypeptide(L)'
;MPNILVVEDSPTMRQLIGFAVKRVPQAKVVEATDGVDALKKLSSEKIDIILADINMPVMDGLKLVSLVRSNTAYKDIPIIMITTEGAEEDKKKALAIGANAYLTKPIQTQELMKLVNNLLP
;
A
#
# COMPACT_ATOMS: atom_id res chain seq x y z
N MET A 1 -5.84 -11.88 12.68
CA MET A 1 -4.59 -11.89 11.90
C MET A 1 -4.67 -10.81 10.83
N PRO A 2 -3.83 -9.76 10.88
CA PRO A 2 -3.89 -8.74 9.85
C PRO A 2 -3.33 -9.24 8.52
N ASN A 3 -4.06 -8.97 7.45
CA ASN A 3 -3.63 -9.25 6.08
C ASN A 3 -3.16 -7.94 5.45
N ILE A 4 -1.88 -7.90 5.09
CA ILE A 4 -1.24 -6.70 4.55
C ILE A 4 -0.97 -6.91 3.07
N LEU A 5 -1.59 -6.08 2.22
CA LEU A 5 -1.37 -6.15 0.77
C LEU A 5 -0.23 -5.21 0.39
N VAL A 6 0.81 -5.76 -0.21
CA VAL A 6 1.96 -5.00 -0.71
C VAL A 6 1.90 -4.99 -2.23
N VAL A 7 1.73 -3.80 -2.80
CA VAL A 7 1.61 -3.60 -4.25
C VAL A 7 2.87 -2.90 -4.74
N GLU A 8 3.72 -3.62 -5.46
CA GLU A 8 5.00 -3.11 -5.94
C GLU A 8 5.46 -3.94 -7.13
N ASP A 9 5.83 -3.28 -8.22
CA ASP A 9 6.27 -3.98 -9.44
C ASP A 9 7.70 -4.50 -9.34
N SER A 10 8.56 -3.86 -8.54
CA SER A 10 9.93 -4.33 -8.34
C SER A 10 9.95 -5.53 -7.37
N PRO A 11 10.41 -6.71 -7.80
CA PRO A 11 10.49 -7.87 -6.90
C PRO A 11 11.36 -7.61 -5.67
N THR A 12 12.47 -6.92 -5.84
CA THR A 12 13.39 -6.61 -4.74
C THR A 12 12.72 -5.71 -3.71
N MET A 13 12.08 -4.63 -4.16
CA MET A 13 11.41 -3.70 -3.26
C MET A 13 10.22 -4.37 -2.59
N ARG A 14 9.46 -5.18 -3.34
CA ARG A 14 8.32 -5.91 -2.78
C ARG A 14 8.75 -6.85 -1.67
N GLN A 15 9.89 -7.54 -1.84
CA GLN A 15 10.45 -8.40 -0.81
C GLN A 15 10.89 -7.61 0.42
N LEU A 16 11.52 -6.46 0.23
CA LEU A 16 11.96 -5.62 1.34
C LEU A 16 10.78 -5.13 2.17
N ILE A 17 9.75 -4.64 1.51
CA ILE A 17 8.54 -4.18 2.20
C ILE A 17 7.86 -5.33 2.93
N GLY A 18 7.70 -6.45 2.25
CA GLY A 18 7.08 -7.64 2.83
C GLY A 18 7.84 -8.15 4.05
N PHE A 19 9.16 -8.17 3.97
CA PHE A 19 10.00 -8.59 5.09
C PHE A 19 9.81 -7.65 6.30
N ALA A 20 9.75 -6.35 6.05
CA ALA A 20 9.56 -5.36 7.11
C ALA A 20 8.20 -5.52 7.80
N VAL A 21 7.11 -5.67 7.03
CA VAL A 21 5.76 -5.74 7.60
C VAL A 21 5.48 -7.07 8.28
N LYS A 22 6.24 -8.12 8.01
CA LYS A 22 6.11 -9.38 8.74
C LYS A 22 6.43 -9.26 10.22
N ARG A 23 7.04 -8.17 10.64
CA ARG A 23 7.27 -7.87 12.06
C ARG A 23 5.98 -7.58 12.81
N VAL A 24 4.90 -7.23 12.11
CA VAL A 24 3.60 -7.07 12.75
C VAL A 24 3.15 -8.44 13.24
N PRO A 25 2.78 -8.59 14.55
CA PRO A 25 2.41 -9.90 15.07
C PRO A 25 1.27 -10.55 14.28
N GLN A 26 1.47 -11.79 13.88
CA GLN A 26 0.51 -12.61 13.16
C GLN A 26 0.14 -12.06 11.77
N ALA A 27 0.94 -11.16 11.22
CA ALA A 27 0.66 -10.58 9.92
C ALA A 27 0.84 -11.61 8.79
N LYS A 28 -0.11 -11.59 7.85
CA LYS A 28 0.00 -12.30 6.58
C LYS A 28 0.27 -11.26 5.50
N VAL A 29 1.33 -11.49 4.72
CA VAL A 29 1.66 -10.59 3.61
C VAL A 29 1.09 -11.18 2.31
N VAL A 30 0.29 -10.37 1.62
CA VAL A 30 -0.25 -10.69 0.30
C VAL A 30 0.45 -9.77 -0.68
N GLU A 31 1.01 -10.33 -1.75
CA GLU A 31 1.78 -9.55 -2.71
C GLU A 31 1.01 -9.36 -4.01
N ALA A 32 1.15 -8.18 -4.58
CA ALA A 32 0.60 -7.86 -5.90
C ALA A 32 1.68 -7.12 -6.70
N THR A 33 1.74 -7.40 -7.99
CA THR A 33 2.77 -6.86 -8.87
C THR A 33 2.40 -5.51 -9.50
N ASP A 34 1.12 -5.18 -9.52
CA ASP A 34 0.61 -3.92 -10.06
C ASP A 34 -0.81 -3.67 -9.53
N GLY A 35 -1.42 -2.58 -9.98
CA GLY A 35 -2.76 -2.22 -9.53
C GLY A 35 -3.85 -3.21 -9.95
N VAL A 36 -3.72 -3.80 -11.12
CA VAL A 36 -4.71 -4.79 -11.59
C VAL A 36 -4.64 -6.04 -10.71
N ASP A 37 -3.43 -6.53 -10.44
CA ASP A 37 -3.22 -7.67 -9.56
C ASP A 37 -3.73 -7.37 -8.13
N ALA A 38 -3.53 -6.13 -7.67
CA ALA A 38 -4.02 -5.70 -6.36
C ALA A 38 -5.54 -5.81 -6.28
N LEU A 39 -6.26 -5.39 -7.32
CA LEU A 39 -7.72 -5.50 -7.35
C LEU A 39 -8.18 -6.96 -7.31
N LYS A 40 -7.44 -7.85 -7.97
CA LYS A 40 -7.72 -9.29 -7.90
C LYS A 40 -7.54 -9.82 -6.48
N LYS A 41 -6.47 -9.42 -5.80
CA LYS A 41 -6.21 -9.84 -4.41
C LYS A 41 -7.31 -9.32 -3.48
N LEU A 42 -7.75 -8.10 -3.67
CA LEU A 42 -8.83 -7.52 -2.86
C LEU A 42 -10.14 -8.30 -3.03
N SER A 43 -10.41 -8.83 -4.22
CA SER A 43 -11.63 -9.60 -4.45
C SER A 43 -11.56 -11.03 -3.91
N SER A 44 -10.37 -11.56 -3.71
CA SER A 44 -10.20 -12.96 -3.27
C SER A 44 -9.80 -13.11 -1.82
N GLU A 45 -9.28 -12.07 -1.17
CA GLU A 45 -8.81 -12.14 0.21
C GLU A 45 -9.26 -10.90 0.97
N LYS A 46 -9.49 -11.08 2.27
CA LYS A 46 -9.78 -9.93 3.14
C LYS A 46 -8.46 -9.21 3.42
N ILE A 47 -8.40 -7.94 3.06
CA ILE A 47 -7.21 -7.11 3.25
C ILE A 47 -7.50 -6.06 4.32
N ASP A 48 -6.58 -5.89 5.27
CA ASP A 48 -6.73 -4.97 6.39
C ASP A 48 -5.98 -3.66 6.16
N ILE A 49 -4.93 -3.65 5.34
CA ILE A 49 -4.17 -2.45 5.01
C ILE A 49 -3.47 -2.66 3.67
N ILE A 50 -3.33 -1.60 2.89
CA ILE A 50 -2.66 -1.61 1.59
C ILE A 50 -1.42 -0.73 1.64
N LEU A 51 -0.29 -1.27 1.18
CA LEU A 51 0.94 -0.52 0.93
C LEU A 51 1.17 -0.54 -0.57
N ALA A 52 1.17 0.61 -1.22
CA ALA A 52 1.26 0.66 -2.68
C ALA A 52 2.23 1.73 -3.16
N ASP A 53 3.07 1.34 -4.13
CA ASP A 53 3.93 2.29 -4.83
C ASP A 53 3.07 3.14 -5.76
N ILE A 54 3.35 4.44 -5.83
CA ILE A 54 2.68 5.32 -6.78
C ILE A 54 3.10 5.01 -8.21
N ASN A 55 4.39 4.77 -8.43
CA ASN A 55 4.95 4.58 -9.77
C ASN A 55 4.98 3.11 -10.16
N MET A 56 3.94 2.66 -10.85
CA MET A 56 3.82 1.29 -11.34
C MET A 56 3.35 1.29 -12.79
N PRO A 57 3.75 0.26 -13.58
CA PRO A 57 3.23 0.12 -14.93
C PRO A 57 1.76 -0.31 -14.91
N VAL A 58 1.08 -0.18 -16.04
CA VAL A 58 -0.30 -0.60 -16.28
C VAL A 58 -1.31 0.25 -15.52
N MET A 59 -1.23 0.25 -14.19
CA MET A 59 -2.08 1.07 -13.33
C MET A 59 -1.23 1.63 -12.20
N ASP A 60 -1.05 2.95 -12.15
CA ASP A 60 -0.27 3.58 -11.08
C ASP A 60 -1.02 3.55 -9.75
N GLY A 61 -0.28 3.87 -8.67
CA GLY A 61 -0.84 3.83 -7.33
C GLY A 61 -1.96 4.82 -7.10
N LEU A 62 -1.94 5.98 -7.76
CA LEU A 62 -3.00 6.98 -7.61
C LEU A 62 -4.32 6.45 -8.15
N LYS A 63 -4.28 5.81 -9.32
CA LYS A 63 -5.47 5.19 -9.91
C LYS A 63 -6.00 4.09 -9.02
N LEU A 64 -5.11 3.27 -8.44
CA LEU A 64 -5.51 2.21 -7.53
C LEU A 64 -6.25 2.77 -6.31
N VAL A 65 -5.73 3.84 -5.69
CA VAL A 65 -6.40 4.48 -4.55
C VAL A 65 -7.80 4.94 -4.93
N SER A 66 -7.92 5.60 -6.08
CA SER A 66 -9.20 6.09 -6.58
C SER A 66 -10.22 4.95 -6.72
N LEU A 67 -9.80 3.83 -7.30
CA LEU A 67 -10.69 2.67 -7.49
C LEU A 67 -11.07 2.01 -6.16
N VAL A 68 -10.12 1.91 -5.22
CA VAL A 68 -10.42 1.35 -3.90
C VAL A 68 -11.43 2.22 -3.16
N ARG A 69 -11.25 3.53 -3.18
CA ARG A 69 -12.14 4.47 -2.47
C ARG A 69 -13.53 4.54 -3.09
N SER A 70 -13.66 4.27 -4.37
CA SER A 70 -14.98 4.26 -5.04
C SER A 70 -15.74 2.94 -4.87
N ASN A 71 -15.10 1.92 -4.33
CA ASN A 71 -15.73 0.61 -4.12
C ASN A 71 -16.23 0.50 -2.68
N THR A 72 -17.53 0.29 -2.50
CA THR A 72 -18.14 0.25 -1.17
C THR A 72 -17.57 -0.86 -0.28
N ALA A 73 -17.09 -1.94 -0.86
CA ALA A 73 -16.49 -3.05 -0.11
C ALA A 73 -15.10 -2.72 0.43
N TYR A 74 -14.38 -1.78 -0.19
CA TYR A 74 -12.97 -1.50 0.13
C TYR A 74 -12.71 -0.07 0.58
N LYS A 75 -13.70 0.80 0.53
CA LYS A 75 -13.51 2.25 0.72
C LYS A 75 -12.88 2.65 2.06
N ASP A 76 -12.97 1.80 3.07
CA ASP A 76 -12.45 2.10 4.40
C ASP A 76 -11.12 1.42 4.71
N ILE A 77 -10.55 0.68 3.78
CA ILE A 77 -9.26 0.02 3.99
C ILE A 77 -8.16 1.10 4.05
N PRO A 78 -7.33 1.13 5.12
CA PRO A 78 -6.22 2.08 5.17
C PRO A 78 -5.22 1.85 4.04
N ILE A 79 -4.72 2.94 3.47
CA ILE A 79 -3.76 2.89 2.36
C ILE A 79 -2.57 3.77 2.71
N ILE A 80 -1.37 3.18 2.66
CA ILE A 80 -0.10 3.90 2.75
C ILE A 80 0.52 3.91 1.36
N MET A 81 0.78 5.10 0.82
CA MET A 81 1.45 5.23 -0.47
C MET A 81 2.96 5.31 -0.28
N ILE A 82 3.69 4.72 -1.22
CA ILE A 82 5.15 4.76 -1.24
C ILE A 82 5.56 5.60 -2.44
N THR A 83 6.36 6.64 -2.18
CA THR A 83 6.70 7.64 -3.19
C THR A 83 8.20 7.80 -3.33
N THR A 84 8.64 8.33 -4.47
CA THR A 84 10.02 8.74 -4.68
C THR A 84 10.28 10.04 -3.94
N GLU A 85 11.49 10.19 -3.38
CA GLU A 85 11.89 11.42 -2.72
C GLU A 85 11.75 12.61 -3.67
N GLY A 86 11.21 13.72 -3.16
CA GLY A 86 11.01 14.93 -3.95
C GLY A 86 9.70 14.98 -4.71
N ALA A 87 8.87 13.95 -4.67
CA ALA A 87 7.61 13.88 -5.40
C ALA A 87 6.46 14.52 -4.60
N GLU A 88 6.58 15.79 -4.25
CA GLU A 88 5.60 16.49 -3.40
C GLU A 88 4.20 16.55 -4.04
N GLU A 89 4.13 16.73 -5.35
CA GLU A 89 2.86 16.75 -6.08
C GLU A 89 2.13 15.41 -5.95
N ASP A 90 2.86 14.31 -6.06
CA ASP A 90 2.29 12.98 -5.95
C ASP A 90 1.77 12.71 -4.55
N LYS A 91 2.47 13.19 -3.52
CA LYS A 91 2.04 13.07 -2.14
C LYS A 91 0.73 13.81 -1.91
N LYS A 92 0.62 15.03 -2.39
CA LYS A 92 -0.60 15.84 -2.27
C LYS A 92 -1.77 15.17 -2.98
N LYS A 93 -1.54 14.67 -4.19
CA LYS A 93 -2.57 13.98 -4.96
C LYS A 93 -3.04 12.72 -4.24
N ALA A 94 -2.10 11.93 -3.70
CA ALA A 94 -2.43 10.70 -3.00
C ALA A 94 -3.33 10.96 -1.79
N LEU A 95 -2.98 11.96 -0.98
CA LEU A 95 -3.79 12.30 0.19
C LEU A 95 -5.15 12.86 -0.22
N ALA A 96 -5.19 13.68 -1.28
CA ALA A 96 -6.43 14.29 -1.76
C ALA A 96 -7.44 13.23 -2.25
N ILE A 97 -6.98 12.15 -2.84
CA ILE A 97 -7.87 11.10 -3.36
C ILE A 97 -8.16 10.00 -2.34
N GLY A 98 -7.60 10.09 -1.13
CA GLY A 98 -8.00 9.21 -0.04
C GLY A 98 -6.95 8.31 0.56
N ALA A 99 -5.66 8.46 0.23
CA ALA A 99 -4.62 7.74 0.94
C ALA A 99 -4.52 8.26 2.38
N ASN A 100 -4.23 7.36 3.32
CA ASN A 100 -4.16 7.72 4.73
C ASN A 100 -2.80 8.29 5.11
N ALA A 101 -1.74 7.85 4.42
CA ALA A 101 -0.39 8.29 4.71
C ALA A 101 0.50 8.01 3.50
N TYR A 102 1.73 8.51 3.55
CA TYR A 102 2.74 8.20 2.55
C TYR A 102 4.09 8.00 3.21
N LEU A 103 4.95 7.24 2.54
CA LEU A 103 6.34 7.06 2.89
C LEU A 103 7.21 7.38 1.68
N THR A 104 8.36 8.00 1.92
CA THR A 104 9.31 8.34 0.87
C THR A 104 10.41 7.29 0.81
N LYS A 105 10.79 6.88 -0.38
CA LYS A 105 11.94 5.99 -0.58
C LYS A 105 13.24 6.76 -0.33
N PRO A 106 14.25 6.15 0.29
CA PRO A 106 14.32 4.77 0.76
C PRO A 106 13.46 4.56 2.03
N ILE A 107 12.78 3.42 2.07
CA ILE A 107 11.86 3.12 3.15
C ILE A 107 12.64 2.77 4.42
N GLN A 108 12.28 3.44 5.52
CA GLN A 108 12.83 3.12 6.82
C GLN A 108 11.85 2.24 7.59
N THR A 109 12.34 1.10 8.04
CA THR A 109 11.50 0.08 8.68
C THR A 109 10.74 0.63 9.89
N GLN A 110 11.38 1.43 10.73
CA GLN A 110 10.73 1.99 11.92
C GLN A 110 9.56 2.88 11.57
N GLU A 111 9.73 3.74 10.57
CA GLU A 111 8.68 4.65 10.11
C GLU A 111 7.52 3.87 9.52
N LEU A 112 7.83 2.87 8.68
CA LEU A 112 6.81 2.00 8.08
C LEU A 112 6.01 1.27 9.17
N MET A 113 6.69 0.68 10.15
CA MET A 113 6.03 -0.06 11.22
C MET A 113 5.14 0.84 12.07
N LYS A 114 5.59 2.05 12.34
CA LYS A 114 4.80 3.02 13.09
C LYS A 114 3.49 3.34 12.38
N LEU A 115 3.55 3.60 11.07
CA LEU A 115 2.35 3.90 10.29
C LEU A 115 1.42 2.69 10.21
N VAL A 116 1.97 1.51 9.97
CA VAL A 116 1.17 0.28 9.89
C VAL A 116 0.44 0.04 11.21
N ASN A 117 1.15 0.12 12.33
CA ASN A 117 0.56 -0.10 13.64
C ASN A 117 -0.52 0.93 13.97
N ASN A 118 -0.32 2.18 13.56
CA ASN A 118 -1.31 3.24 13.82
C ASN A 118 -2.57 3.07 12.98
N LEU A 119 -2.48 2.49 11.80
CA LEU A 119 -3.60 2.39 10.87
C LEU A 119 -4.33 1.04 10.93
N LEU A 120 -3.70 0.00 11.45
CA LEU A 120 -4.38 -1.28 11.63
C LEU A 120 -5.42 -1.16 12.75
N PRO A 121 -6.60 -1.79 12.56
CA PRO A 121 -7.65 -1.78 13.57
C PRO A 121 -7.29 -2.54 14.83
#